data_ea21c576167fa747eee145c3a724fa72
#
_entry.id   ea21c576167fa747eee145c3a724fa72
#
_cell.length_a   1.000
_cell.length_b   1.000
_cell.length_c   1.000
_cell.angle_alpha   90.00
_cell.angle_beta   90.00
_cell.angle_gamma   90.00
#
_symmetry.space_group_name_H-M   'P 1'
#
loop_
_entity.id
_entity.type
_entity.pdbx_description
1 polymer ?
#
loop_
_entity_poly.entity_id
_entity_poly.type
_entity_poly.pdbx_seq_one_letter_code
_entity_poly.pdbx_strand_id
1 'polypeptide(L)'
;MKEIEKFYQSLMQDVVAMQSGDEDGNTQEQIFTRICLDMLSDAAETENVSVAYDERDLKKKGQHKINGYAISDNYETVDLFITLYANTTEIRTIPKSEVDTASKMITNFFRRAVYNDYVNEIAESSEIFEFANTLANYAELRENLIRVNAFILTNGTYKGELPASQVICGYNIYYKVIDVEYLYKISEQAGVPIELDFENLDGHKYEIPCLAANLSNPDYEAYVAIISGECLAKLYECYGSRLLEQNVRSFLQFTGKINKGIRETIKSEPHMFLAYNNGIAATADHIELDETRHFIRHISNLQIVGRSRGCKYVS
;
A
#
# COMPACT_ATOMS: atom_id res chain seq x y z
N MET A 1 -25.53 16.29 6.91
CA MET A 1 -24.08 16.22 7.05
C MET A 1 -23.58 15.24 6.01
N LYS A 2 -22.57 15.57 5.23
CA LYS A 2 -22.02 14.64 4.25
C LYS A 2 -21.38 13.46 4.99
N GLU A 3 -21.36 12.27 4.40
CA GLU A 3 -20.78 11.06 5.06
C GLU A 3 -19.32 11.29 5.47
N ILE A 4 -18.53 11.94 4.62
CA ILE A 4 -17.15 12.31 4.91
C ILE A 4 -16.99 13.25 6.12
N GLU A 5 -17.97 14.12 6.39
CA GLU A 5 -17.95 15.00 7.56
C GLU A 5 -18.19 14.20 8.84
N LYS A 6 -19.06 13.19 8.79
CA LYS A 6 -19.27 12.26 9.92
C LYS A 6 -18.03 11.44 10.20
N PHE A 7 -17.42 10.89 9.14
CA PHE A 7 -16.17 10.16 9.24
C PHE A 7 -15.07 11.02 9.88
N TYR A 8 -14.89 12.24 9.38
CA TYR A 8 -13.93 13.18 9.94
C TYR A 8 -14.15 13.44 11.43
N GLN A 9 -15.39 13.69 11.84
CA GLN A 9 -15.72 13.91 13.24
C GLN A 9 -15.44 12.69 14.10
N SER A 10 -15.75 11.48 13.62
CA SER A 10 -15.42 10.22 14.31
C SER A 10 -13.91 10.08 14.44
N LEU A 11 -13.17 10.24 13.37
CA LEU A 11 -11.71 10.16 13.35
C LEU A 11 -11.06 11.14 14.35
N MET A 12 -11.54 12.39 14.39
CA MET A 12 -11.02 13.38 15.33
C MET A 12 -11.38 13.07 16.78
N GLN A 13 -12.57 12.50 17.03
CA GLN A 13 -12.96 12.00 18.36
C GLN A 13 -12.07 10.83 18.80
N ASP A 14 -11.76 9.90 17.92
CA ASP A 14 -10.86 8.78 18.19
C ASP A 14 -9.46 9.26 18.56
N VAL A 15 -8.92 10.26 17.82
CA VAL A 15 -7.63 10.88 18.16
C VAL A 15 -7.64 11.46 19.57
N VAL A 16 -8.67 12.20 19.95
CA VAL A 16 -8.78 12.81 21.29
C VAL A 16 -8.97 11.74 22.37
N ALA A 17 -9.80 10.73 22.12
CA ALA A 17 -10.05 9.64 23.05
C ALA A 17 -8.78 8.81 23.30
N MET A 18 -8.06 8.44 22.25
CA MET A 18 -6.81 7.69 22.36
C MET A 18 -5.72 8.52 23.07
N GLN A 19 -5.61 9.82 22.76
CA GLN A 19 -4.65 10.69 23.46
C GLN A 19 -4.95 10.75 24.96
N SER A 20 -6.23 10.80 25.36
CA SER A 20 -6.61 10.90 26.77
C SER A 20 -6.28 9.64 27.57
N GLY A 21 -6.16 8.49 26.91
CA GLY A 21 -5.75 7.22 27.52
C GLY A 21 -4.27 6.86 27.33
N ASP A 22 -3.51 7.72 26.67
CA ASP A 22 -2.12 7.45 26.31
C ASP A 22 -1.18 7.79 27.48
N GLU A 23 -0.50 6.76 28.01
CA GLU A 23 0.45 6.90 29.13
C GLU A 23 1.84 7.39 28.66
N ASP A 24 2.15 7.26 27.38
CA ASP A 24 3.44 7.62 26.77
C ASP A 24 3.56 9.12 26.47
N GLY A 25 2.45 9.87 26.59
CA GLY A 25 2.42 11.32 26.37
C GLY A 25 2.47 11.72 24.89
N ASN A 26 1.99 10.87 23.99
CA ASN A 26 1.94 11.16 22.55
C ASN A 26 1.05 12.36 22.24
N THR A 27 1.47 13.14 21.25
CA THR A 27 0.70 14.26 20.73
C THR A 27 -0.47 13.77 19.86
N GLN A 28 -1.47 14.62 19.64
CA GLN A 28 -2.57 14.29 18.71
C GLN A 28 -2.07 13.96 17.29
N GLU A 29 -0.99 14.58 16.84
CA GLU A 29 -0.36 14.28 15.57
C GLU A 29 0.19 12.85 15.54
N GLN A 30 0.87 12.40 16.61
CA GLN A 30 1.40 11.03 16.69
C GLN A 30 0.28 9.99 16.76
N ILE A 31 -0.79 10.27 17.53
CA ILE A 31 -1.99 9.42 17.59
C ILE A 31 -2.68 9.35 16.20
N PHE A 32 -2.89 10.49 15.55
CA PHE A 32 -3.44 10.53 14.19
C PHE A 32 -2.57 9.74 13.21
N THR A 33 -1.25 9.88 13.30
CA THR A 33 -0.32 9.09 12.49
C THR A 33 -0.52 7.60 12.70
N ARG A 34 -0.62 7.13 13.96
CA ARG A 34 -0.87 5.72 14.30
C ARG A 34 -2.15 5.22 13.65
N ILE A 35 -3.26 5.94 13.83
CA ILE A 35 -4.55 5.57 13.21
C ILE A 35 -4.43 5.48 11.68
N CYS A 36 -3.78 6.44 11.03
CA CYS A 36 -3.57 6.39 9.59
C CYS A 36 -2.74 5.19 9.15
N LEU A 37 -1.68 4.86 9.88
CA LEU A 37 -0.81 3.72 9.56
C LEU A 37 -1.53 2.39 9.74
N ASP A 38 -2.36 2.26 10.79
CA ASP A 38 -3.21 1.09 11.01
C ASP A 38 -4.20 0.93 9.85
N MET A 39 -4.90 2.00 9.45
CA MET A 39 -5.82 1.98 8.31
C MET A 39 -5.13 1.62 6.99
N LEU A 40 -3.93 2.14 6.74
CA LEU A 40 -3.15 1.83 5.53
C LEU A 40 -2.64 0.40 5.54
N SER A 41 -2.26 -0.12 6.71
CA SER A 41 -1.83 -1.51 6.89
C SER A 41 -3.01 -2.47 6.68
N ASP A 42 -4.17 -2.17 7.25
CA ASP A 42 -5.40 -2.95 7.07
C ASP A 42 -5.86 -2.95 5.60
N ALA A 43 -5.67 -1.83 4.90
CA ALA A 43 -5.94 -1.72 3.47
C ALA A 43 -4.79 -2.28 2.59
N ALA A 44 -3.79 -2.93 3.18
CA ALA A 44 -2.62 -3.48 2.49
C ALA A 44 -1.87 -2.46 1.58
N GLU A 45 -1.93 -1.17 1.92
CA GLU A 45 -1.19 -0.11 1.22
C GLU A 45 0.28 -0.03 1.68
N THR A 46 0.58 -0.57 2.86
CA THR A 46 1.91 -0.66 3.46
C THR A 46 1.99 -1.86 4.39
N GLU A 47 3.19 -2.31 4.72
CA GLU A 47 3.44 -3.45 5.61
C GLU A 47 4.56 -3.12 6.60
N ASN A 48 4.60 -3.80 7.76
CA ASN A 48 5.65 -3.64 8.77
C ASN A 48 5.83 -2.19 9.23
N VAL A 49 4.72 -1.48 9.43
CA VAL A 49 4.73 -0.06 9.81
C VAL A 49 5.22 0.14 11.25
N SER A 50 5.98 1.19 11.45
CA SER A 50 6.43 1.64 12.76
C SER A 50 6.18 3.14 12.90
N VAL A 51 5.50 3.53 13.98
CA VAL A 51 5.39 4.93 14.36
C VAL A 51 6.70 5.33 15.03
N ALA A 52 7.36 6.34 14.52
CA ALA A 52 8.58 6.90 15.11
C ALA A 52 8.68 8.37 14.74
N TYR A 53 8.64 9.21 15.75
CA TYR A 53 8.65 10.65 15.55
C TYR A 53 10.06 11.20 15.67
N ASP A 54 10.49 11.98 14.68
CA ASP A 54 11.68 12.83 14.77
C ASP A 54 11.48 14.09 13.94
N GLU A 55 11.78 15.22 14.56
CA GLU A 55 11.74 16.53 13.92
C GLU A 55 12.93 17.37 14.35
N ARG A 56 13.59 17.98 13.38
CA ARG A 56 14.68 18.93 13.63
C ARG A 56 14.50 20.21 12.84
N ASP A 57 14.37 21.31 13.54
CA ASP A 57 14.37 22.66 12.98
C ASP A 57 15.81 23.19 12.91
N LEU A 58 16.51 22.85 11.85
CA LEU A 58 17.83 23.39 11.55
C LEU A 58 17.66 24.63 10.67
N LYS A 59 17.76 25.81 11.26
CA LYS A 59 17.44 27.14 10.69
C LYS A 59 17.96 27.45 9.28
N LYS A 60 18.68 26.59 8.57
CA LYS A 60 19.23 26.92 7.23
C LYS A 60 19.36 25.83 6.19
N LYS A 61 19.59 24.60 6.45
CA LYS A 61 19.68 23.50 5.46
C LYS A 61 19.68 22.17 6.21
N GLY A 62 18.59 21.47 6.20
CA GLY A 62 18.52 20.16 6.83
C GLY A 62 17.31 19.96 7.74
N GLN A 63 16.41 20.94 7.81
CA GLN A 63 15.14 20.77 8.48
C GLN A 63 14.47 19.49 7.95
N HIS A 64 14.14 18.58 8.84
CA HIS A 64 13.49 17.35 8.50
C HIS A 64 12.45 16.96 9.54
N LYS A 65 11.51 16.14 9.09
CA LYS A 65 10.50 15.54 9.94
C LYS A 65 10.13 14.17 9.37
N ILE A 66 9.90 13.22 10.26
CA ILE A 66 9.33 11.92 9.99
C ILE A 66 8.40 11.54 11.13
N ASN A 67 7.31 10.86 10.83
CA ASN A 67 6.32 10.42 11.81
C ASN A 67 6.19 8.89 11.87
N GLY A 68 6.74 8.20 10.89
CA GLY A 68 6.76 6.75 10.83
C GLY A 68 7.48 6.24 9.59
N TYR A 69 7.72 4.95 9.58
CA TYR A 69 8.38 4.27 8.46
C TYR A 69 7.88 2.83 8.32
N ALA A 70 8.18 2.23 7.17
CA ALA A 70 8.04 0.81 6.96
C ALA A 70 9.17 0.30 6.04
N ILE A 71 9.55 -0.94 6.20
CA ILE A 71 10.50 -1.63 5.33
C ILE A 71 9.86 -2.94 4.89
N SER A 72 9.82 -3.17 3.57
CA SER A 72 9.31 -4.43 3.04
C SER A 72 10.19 -5.62 3.41
N ASP A 73 9.60 -6.81 3.59
CA ASP A 73 10.32 -8.03 3.98
C ASP A 73 11.49 -8.38 3.06
N ASN A 74 11.41 -7.99 1.79
CA ASN A 74 12.45 -8.24 0.78
C ASN A 74 13.46 -7.09 0.63
N TYR A 75 13.35 -6.04 1.46
CA TYR A 75 14.17 -4.82 1.42
C TYR A 75 14.13 -4.04 0.10
N GLU A 76 13.15 -4.27 -0.76
CA GLU A 76 13.03 -3.57 -2.04
C GLU A 76 12.35 -2.21 -1.91
N THR A 77 11.57 -1.99 -0.84
CA THR A 77 10.83 -0.75 -0.58
C THR A 77 11.04 -0.25 0.82
N VAL A 78 11.15 1.05 0.91
CA VAL A 78 11.05 1.82 2.15
C VAL A 78 9.90 2.81 2.00
N ASP A 79 8.98 2.77 2.95
CA ASP A 79 7.90 3.76 3.08
C ASP A 79 8.24 4.73 4.21
N LEU A 80 8.13 6.00 3.94
CA LEU A 80 8.37 7.09 4.87
C LEU A 80 7.07 7.87 5.06
N PHE A 81 6.74 8.19 6.30
CA PHE A 81 5.50 8.90 6.62
C PHE A 81 5.78 10.22 7.31
N ILE A 82 5.17 11.28 6.79
CA ILE A 82 5.16 12.61 7.42
C ILE A 82 3.73 13.08 7.57
N THR A 83 3.39 13.65 8.71
CA THR A 83 2.03 14.06 9.04
C THR A 83 1.90 15.58 9.06
N LEU A 84 0.87 16.08 8.36
CA LEU A 84 0.37 17.44 8.41
C LEU A 84 -0.97 17.43 9.17
N TYR A 85 -0.90 17.58 10.50
CA TYR A 85 -2.06 17.55 11.37
C TYR A 85 -2.50 18.94 11.76
N ALA A 86 -3.81 19.19 11.70
CA ALA A 86 -4.41 20.41 12.18
C ALA A 86 -5.52 20.09 13.19
N ASN A 87 -5.43 20.67 14.39
CA ASN A 87 -6.49 20.55 15.39
C ASN A 87 -7.64 21.48 15.04
N THR A 88 -8.49 21.06 14.10
CA THR A 88 -9.65 21.83 13.61
C THR A 88 -10.93 20.99 13.72
N THR A 89 -12.07 21.67 13.89
CA THR A 89 -13.39 21.02 13.92
C THR A 89 -13.98 20.77 12.53
N GLU A 90 -13.38 21.38 11.52
CA GLU A 90 -13.81 21.29 10.13
C GLU A 90 -12.67 20.84 9.24
N ILE A 91 -13.00 20.13 8.17
CA ILE A 91 -12.03 19.69 7.17
C ILE A 91 -11.47 20.93 6.45
N ARG A 92 -10.17 21.15 6.56
CA ARG A 92 -9.50 22.22 5.83
C ARG A 92 -8.90 21.72 4.52
N THR A 93 -8.77 22.61 3.53
CA THR A 93 -7.97 22.32 2.33
C THR A 93 -6.51 22.62 2.60
N ILE A 94 -5.64 21.65 2.31
CA ILE A 94 -4.19 21.78 2.49
C ILE A 94 -3.61 22.54 1.29
N PRO A 95 -2.86 23.64 1.49
CA PRO A 95 -2.19 24.35 0.41
C PRO A 95 -1.02 23.51 -0.18
N LYS A 96 -0.78 23.67 -1.48
CA LYS A 96 0.36 23.01 -2.15
C LYS A 96 1.71 23.32 -1.46
N SER A 97 1.89 24.51 -0.95
CA SER A 97 3.11 24.92 -0.24
C SER A 97 3.39 24.10 1.02
N GLU A 98 2.36 23.63 1.73
CA GLU A 98 2.54 22.76 2.91
C GLU A 98 2.97 21.36 2.46
N VAL A 99 2.35 20.81 1.41
CA VAL A 99 2.74 19.52 0.82
C VAL A 99 4.16 19.57 0.27
N ASP A 100 4.54 20.64 -0.43
CA ASP A 100 5.90 20.84 -0.94
C ASP A 100 6.92 20.97 0.20
N THR A 101 6.54 21.56 1.33
CA THR A 101 7.40 21.66 2.51
C THR A 101 7.56 20.30 3.18
N ALA A 102 6.46 19.57 3.39
CA ALA A 102 6.50 18.24 3.96
C ALA A 102 7.36 17.28 3.10
N SER A 103 7.18 17.32 1.78
CA SER A 103 8.00 16.48 0.88
C SER A 103 9.49 16.81 0.94
N LYS A 104 9.86 18.08 1.10
CA LYS A 104 11.27 18.47 1.33
C LYS A 104 11.78 17.97 2.67
N MET A 105 11.00 18.11 3.74
CA MET A 105 11.40 17.67 5.08
C MET A 105 11.64 16.17 5.14
N ILE A 106 10.73 15.36 4.63
CA ILE A 106 10.89 13.91 4.63
C ILE A 106 12.03 13.44 3.70
N THR A 107 12.21 14.10 2.57
CA THR A 107 13.34 13.84 1.66
C THR A 107 14.68 14.19 2.31
N ASN A 108 14.73 15.26 3.09
CA ASN A 108 15.93 15.64 3.84
C ASN A 108 16.27 14.61 4.92
N PHE A 109 15.26 14.09 5.63
CA PHE A 109 15.46 12.97 6.56
C PHE A 109 16.13 11.80 5.86
N PHE A 110 15.53 11.31 4.77
CA PHE A 110 16.06 10.15 4.01
C PHE A 110 17.50 10.39 3.56
N ARG A 111 17.78 11.56 2.97
CA ARG A 111 19.13 11.92 2.52
C ARG A 111 20.15 11.85 3.64
N ARG A 112 19.83 12.42 4.80
CA ARG A 112 20.73 12.44 5.96
C ARG A 112 20.95 11.04 6.54
N ALA A 113 19.88 10.25 6.65
CA ALA A 113 19.97 8.89 7.16
C ALA A 113 20.84 7.99 6.26
N VAL A 114 20.68 8.07 4.93
CA VAL A 114 21.46 7.25 3.99
C VAL A 114 22.94 7.62 3.95
N TYR A 115 23.30 8.90 4.10
CA TYR A 115 24.70 9.35 4.10
C TYR A 115 25.42 9.15 5.44
N ASN A 116 24.78 8.50 6.43
CA ASN A 116 25.40 8.14 7.71
C ASN A 116 25.71 9.30 8.67
N ASP A 117 25.49 10.53 8.28
CA ASP A 117 25.77 11.67 9.16
C ASP A 117 24.76 11.73 10.31
N TYR A 118 23.53 11.31 10.05
CA TYR A 118 22.44 11.45 10.98
C TYR A 118 22.50 10.47 12.16
N VAL A 119 22.91 9.22 11.93
CA VAL A 119 23.04 8.20 12.99
C VAL A 119 23.98 8.67 14.11
N ASN A 120 25.02 9.42 13.76
CA ASN A 120 25.99 9.94 14.74
C ASN A 120 25.45 11.14 15.54
N GLU A 121 24.32 11.71 15.14
CA GLU A 121 23.73 12.91 15.78
C GLU A 121 22.55 12.58 16.70
N ILE A 122 22.03 11.33 16.65
CA ILE A 122 20.86 10.90 17.42
C ILE A 122 21.28 9.95 18.55
N ALA A 123 20.54 9.99 19.64
CA ALA A 123 20.75 9.06 20.75
C ALA A 123 20.31 7.65 20.37
N GLU A 124 21.03 6.61 20.79
CA GLU A 124 20.65 5.22 20.58
C GLU A 124 19.28 4.85 21.17
N SER A 125 18.83 5.61 22.18
CA SER A 125 17.50 5.46 22.79
C SER A 125 16.36 6.12 22.00
N SER A 126 16.66 6.81 20.90
CA SER A 126 15.64 7.43 20.04
C SER A 126 14.90 6.37 19.24
N GLU A 127 13.59 6.48 19.14
CA GLU A 127 12.72 5.57 18.33
C GLU A 127 13.16 5.46 16.87
N ILE A 128 13.78 6.52 16.34
CA ILE A 128 14.24 6.57 14.94
C ILE A 128 15.64 5.99 14.73
N PHE A 129 16.39 5.70 15.82
CA PHE A 129 17.79 5.30 15.71
C PHE A 129 17.99 4.03 14.90
N GLU A 130 17.25 2.97 15.22
CA GLU A 130 17.39 1.69 14.52
C GLU A 130 17.09 1.81 13.02
N PHE A 131 16.07 2.59 12.67
CA PHE A 131 15.73 2.83 11.27
C PHE A 131 16.82 3.62 10.54
N ALA A 132 17.30 4.71 11.14
CA ALA A 132 18.39 5.50 10.56
C ALA A 132 19.68 4.66 10.41
N ASN A 133 19.99 3.83 11.40
CA ASN A 133 21.13 2.92 11.35
C ASN A 133 20.97 1.84 10.26
N THR A 134 19.78 1.31 10.09
CA THR A 134 19.46 0.35 9.03
C THR A 134 19.65 0.97 7.64
N LEU A 135 19.14 2.18 7.41
CA LEU A 135 19.34 2.90 6.14
C LEU A 135 20.82 3.20 5.85
N ALA A 136 21.59 3.53 6.89
CA ALA A 136 22.99 3.87 6.76
C ALA A 136 23.90 2.66 6.53
N ASN A 137 23.69 1.58 7.27
CA ASN A 137 24.71 0.55 7.47
C ASN A 137 24.26 -0.85 7.01
N TYR A 138 22.96 -1.12 6.82
CA TYR A 138 22.52 -2.45 6.46
C TYR A 138 22.72 -2.73 4.96
N ALA A 139 23.72 -3.56 4.65
CA ALA A 139 24.16 -3.81 3.27
C ALA A 139 23.06 -4.41 2.39
N GLU A 140 22.29 -5.37 2.91
CA GLU A 140 21.24 -6.06 2.17
C GLU A 140 20.11 -5.09 1.76
N LEU A 141 19.70 -4.16 2.65
CA LEU A 141 18.75 -3.11 2.31
C LEU A 141 19.30 -2.22 1.20
N ARG A 142 20.55 -1.79 1.32
CA ARG A 142 21.17 -0.86 0.35
C ARG A 142 21.33 -1.48 -1.04
N GLU A 143 21.57 -2.79 -1.11
CA GLU A 143 21.71 -3.52 -2.38
C GLU A 143 20.34 -3.82 -3.03
N ASN A 144 19.31 -4.06 -2.22
CA ASN A 144 18.00 -4.46 -2.71
C ASN A 144 17.02 -3.30 -2.87
N LEU A 145 17.23 -2.17 -2.17
CA LEU A 145 16.31 -1.04 -2.21
C LEU A 145 16.18 -0.44 -3.61
N ILE A 146 14.97 -0.49 -4.13
CA ILE A 146 14.64 -0.04 -5.48
C ILE A 146 13.79 1.22 -5.44
N ARG A 147 12.95 1.34 -4.40
CA ARG A 147 11.93 2.39 -4.32
C ARG A 147 11.78 2.91 -2.90
N VAL A 148 11.59 4.22 -2.82
CA VAL A 148 11.20 4.90 -1.58
C VAL A 148 9.87 5.61 -1.84
N ASN A 149 8.86 5.33 -1.03
CA ASN A 149 7.60 6.06 -1.04
C ASN A 149 7.60 7.06 0.11
N ALA A 150 7.25 8.29 -0.16
CA ALA A 150 7.04 9.33 0.83
C ALA A 150 5.55 9.66 0.91
N PHE A 151 4.91 9.18 1.97
CA PHE A 151 3.50 9.41 2.24
C PHE A 151 3.35 10.66 3.10
N ILE A 152 2.51 11.58 2.64
CA ILE A 152 2.13 12.78 3.36
C ILE A 152 0.72 12.57 3.89
N LEU A 153 0.62 12.29 5.19
CA LEU A 153 -0.65 12.05 5.88
C LEU A 153 -1.26 13.37 6.30
N THR A 154 -2.56 13.53 6.15
CA THR A 154 -3.25 14.74 6.63
C THR A 154 -4.71 14.50 6.95
N ASN A 155 -5.21 15.19 7.99
CA ASN A 155 -6.64 15.26 8.31
C ASN A 155 -7.39 16.37 7.52
N GLY A 156 -6.75 16.99 6.54
CA GLY A 156 -7.39 17.90 5.59
C GLY A 156 -7.67 17.22 4.25
N THR A 157 -8.12 17.99 3.26
CA THR A 157 -8.25 17.56 1.85
C THR A 157 -7.16 18.20 0.99
N TYR A 158 -6.66 17.48 -0.01
CA TYR A 158 -5.68 17.99 -0.94
C TYR A 158 -6.13 17.80 -2.38
N LYS A 159 -6.14 18.91 -3.15
CA LYS A 159 -6.57 18.91 -4.57
C LYS A 159 -5.49 19.44 -5.52
N GLY A 160 -4.27 19.59 -5.00
CA GLY A 160 -3.15 20.06 -5.80
C GLY A 160 -2.44 18.95 -6.57
N GLU A 161 -1.47 19.33 -7.39
CA GLU A 161 -0.55 18.40 -8.04
C GLU A 161 0.44 17.85 -7.02
N LEU A 162 0.72 16.55 -7.11
CA LEU A 162 1.75 15.90 -6.31
C LEU A 162 3.14 16.43 -6.68
N PRO A 163 4.08 16.49 -5.73
CA PRO A 163 5.47 16.75 -6.04
C PRO A 163 6.01 15.72 -7.04
N ALA A 164 6.79 16.16 -8.00
CA ALA A 164 7.41 15.25 -8.96
C ALA A 164 8.36 14.27 -8.26
N SER A 165 8.38 13.03 -8.73
CA SER A 165 9.36 12.04 -8.28
C SER A 165 10.79 12.56 -8.51
N GLN A 166 11.70 12.22 -7.61
CA GLN A 166 13.09 12.64 -7.69
C GLN A 166 14.04 11.51 -7.30
N VAL A 167 15.28 11.61 -7.78
CA VAL A 167 16.34 10.67 -7.42
C VAL A 167 17.18 11.28 -6.29
N ILE A 168 17.23 10.59 -5.15
CA ILE A 168 18.00 11.00 -3.98
C ILE A 168 18.92 9.85 -3.58
N CYS A 169 20.21 10.11 -3.47
CA CYS A 169 21.20 9.10 -3.10
C CYS A 169 21.19 7.84 -4.01
N GLY A 170 20.75 7.99 -5.25
CA GLY A 170 20.60 6.88 -6.20
C GLY A 170 19.25 6.16 -6.15
N TYR A 171 18.37 6.51 -5.25
CA TYR A 171 17.04 5.90 -5.08
C TYR A 171 15.93 6.80 -5.62
N ASN A 172 14.93 6.19 -6.25
CA ASN A 172 13.73 6.91 -6.71
C ASN A 172 12.78 7.14 -5.55
N ILE A 173 12.43 8.40 -5.28
CA ILE A 173 11.44 8.79 -4.27
C ILE A 173 10.15 9.19 -4.98
N TYR A 174 9.04 8.58 -4.57
CA TYR A 174 7.69 8.87 -5.05
C TYR A 174 6.86 9.45 -3.92
N TYR A 175 6.02 10.42 -4.23
CA TYR A 175 5.18 11.10 -3.24
C TYR A 175 3.72 10.70 -3.41
N LYS A 176 3.03 10.46 -2.29
CA LYS A 176 1.59 10.22 -2.23
C LYS A 176 1.01 11.04 -1.08
N VAL A 177 -0.10 11.70 -1.30
CA VAL A 177 -0.86 12.35 -0.23
C VAL A 177 -1.99 11.42 0.18
N ILE A 178 -2.07 11.15 1.47
CA ILE A 178 -3.15 10.41 2.11
C ILE A 178 -3.96 11.44 2.89
N ASP A 179 -5.01 11.91 2.28
CA ASP A 179 -5.91 12.90 2.85
C ASP A 179 -7.18 12.27 3.43
N VAL A 180 -8.04 13.07 4.03
CA VAL A 180 -9.27 12.56 4.64
C VAL A 180 -10.22 11.91 3.64
N GLU A 181 -10.21 12.34 2.37
CA GLU A 181 -11.02 11.70 1.32
C GLU A 181 -10.50 10.29 1.01
N TYR A 182 -9.18 10.14 0.99
CA TYR A 182 -8.55 8.83 0.81
C TYR A 182 -8.80 7.90 2.01
N LEU A 183 -8.62 8.39 3.24
CA LEU A 183 -8.90 7.63 4.46
C LEU A 183 -10.36 7.20 4.54
N TYR A 184 -11.29 8.09 4.23
CA TYR A 184 -12.71 7.76 4.15
C TYR A 184 -12.96 6.65 3.13
N LYS A 185 -12.37 6.76 1.93
CA LYS A 185 -12.53 5.75 0.89
C LYS A 185 -12.05 4.37 1.33
N ILE A 186 -10.89 4.26 1.96
CA ILE A 186 -10.39 2.95 2.43
C ILE A 186 -11.23 2.41 3.60
N SER A 187 -11.74 3.27 4.50
CA SER A 187 -12.61 2.86 5.59
C SER A 187 -13.96 2.32 5.12
N GLU A 188 -14.56 2.94 4.10
CA GLU A 188 -15.82 2.49 3.51
C GLU A 188 -15.65 1.18 2.71
N GLN A 189 -14.44 0.95 2.23
CA GLN A 189 -14.11 -0.24 1.45
C GLN A 189 -13.68 -1.43 2.31
N ALA A 190 -13.28 -1.20 3.54
CA ALA A 190 -12.89 -2.27 4.46
C ALA A 190 -14.10 -3.20 4.73
N GLY A 191 -13.93 -4.48 4.42
CA GLY A 191 -14.96 -5.50 4.63
C GLY A 191 -16.14 -5.49 3.65
N VAL A 192 -16.15 -4.63 2.63
CA VAL A 192 -17.15 -4.69 1.56
C VAL A 192 -16.79 -5.82 0.59
N PRO A 193 -17.68 -6.79 0.35
CA PRO A 193 -17.44 -7.85 -0.61
C PRO A 193 -17.08 -7.32 -2.00
N ILE A 194 -16.15 -7.97 -2.68
CA ILE A 194 -15.80 -7.64 -4.07
C ILE A 194 -16.72 -8.42 -4.99
N GLU A 195 -17.62 -7.71 -5.66
CA GLU A 195 -18.52 -8.24 -6.67
C GLU A 195 -17.92 -7.97 -8.05
N LEU A 196 -17.65 -9.03 -8.82
CA LEU A 196 -17.10 -8.94 -10.17
C LEU A 196 -18.15 -9.34 -11.20
N ASP A 197 -18.53 -8.39 -12.04
CA ASP A 197 -19.34 -8.63 -13.23
C ASP A 197 -18.45 -8.52 -14.46
N PHE A 198 -18.05 -9.66 -15.04
CA PHE A 198 -17.21 -9.68 -16.23
C PHE A 198 -17.97 -9.34 -17.52
N GLU A 199 -19.29 -9.30 -17.49
CA GLU A 199 -20.07 -8.81 -18.61
C GLU A 199 -20.09 -7.27 -18.70
N ASN A 200 -19.80 -6.60 -17.55
CA ASN A 200 -19.74 -5.13 -17.48
C ASN A 200 -18.71 -4.63 -16.45
N LEU A 201 -17.47 -5.04 -16.58
CA LEU A 201 -16.40 -4.53 -15.72
C LEU A 201 -15.94 -3.14 -16.22
N ASP A 202 -16.41 -2.09 -15.55
CA ASP A 202 -16.14 -0.69 -15.89
C ASP A 202 -16.42 -0.37 -17.37
N GLY A 203 -17.58 -0.84 -17.87
CA GLY A 203 -18.01 -0.62 -19.25
C GLY A 203 -17.40 -1.57 -20.29
N HIS A 204 -16.59 -2.53 -19.87
CA HIS A 204 -15.94 -3.51 -20.74
C HIS A 204 -16.44 -4.93 -20.44
N LYS A 205 -16.62 -5.72 -21.50
CA LYS A 205 -16.92 -7.14 -21.37
C LYS A 205 -15.66 -7.98 -21.50
N TYR A 206 -15.45 -8.88 -20.55
CA TYR A 206 -14.37 -9.86 -20.54
C TYR A 206 -14.92 -11.27 -20.56
N GLU A 207 -14.32 -12.12 -21.38
CA GLU A 207 -14.60 -13.55 -21.38
C GLU A 207 -13.50 -14.26 -20.57
N ILE A 208 -13.89 -14.90 -19.46
CA ILE A 208 -12.98 -15.60 -18.57
C ILE A 208 -13.19 -17.10 -18.73
N PRO A 209 -12.46 -17.77 -19.62
CA PRO A 209 -12.60 -19.21 -19.82
C PRO A 209 -12.18 -19.96 -18.57
N CYS A 210 -12.97 -20.97 -18.20
CA CYS A 210 -12.74 -21.78 -17.02
C CYS A 210 -13.03 -23.27 -17.25
N LEU A 211 -12.40 -24.07 -16.38
CA LEU A 211 -12.63 -25.51 -16.27
C LEU A 211 -12.98 -25.84 -14.82
N ALA A 212 -14.07 -26.53 -14.59
CA ALA A 212 -14.41 -27.05 -13.29
C ALA A 212 -13.45 -28.21 -12.93
N ALA A 213 -12.88 -28.17 -11.74
CA ALA A 213 -12.15 -29.31 -11.20
C ALA A 213 -13.15 -30.25 -10.53
N ASN A 214 -13.20 -31.51 -10.97
CA ASN A 214 -14.03 -32.53 -10.35
C ASN A 214 -13.40 -32.97 -9.03
N LEU A 215 -13.72 -32.26 -7.96
CA LEU A 215 -13.32 -32.62 -6.60
C LEU A 215 -14.48 -33.36 -5.93
N SER A 216 -14.21 -34.51 -5.31
CA SER A 216 -15.19 -35.22 -4.50
C SER A 216 -15.36 -34.59 -3.12
N ASN A 217 -15.37 -33.25 -3.06
CA ASN A 217 -15.52 -32.50 -1.82
C ASN A 217 -16.90 -31.83 -1.81
N PRO A 218 -17.76 -32.09 -0.81
CA PRO A 218 -19.08 -31.48 -0.73
C PRO A 218 -19.04 -30.01 -0.23
N ASP A 219 -17.91 -29.54 0.32
CA ASP A 219 -17.83 -28.27 1.00
C ASP A 219 -17.49 -27.10 0.07
N TYR A 220 -16.88 -27.37 -1.09
CA TYR A 220 -16.53 -26.34 -2.07
C TYR A 220 -16.40 -26.87 -3.49
N GLU A 221 -16.57 -25.99 -4.45
CA GLU A 221 -16.27 -26.21 -5.86
C GLU A 221 -14.95 -25.52 -6.22
N ALA A 222 -14.21 -26.07 -7.18
CA ALA A 222 -12.96 -25.46 -7.63
C ALA A 222 -12.96 -25.31 -9.16
N TYR A 223 -12.41 -24.21 -9.61
CA TYR A 223 -12.29 -23.84 -11.02
C TYR A 223 -10.87 -23.41 -11.35
N VAL A 224 -10.39 -23.75 -12.53
CA VAL A 224 -9.18 -23.19 -13.12
C VAL A 224 -9.63 -22.23 -14.22
N ALA A 225 -9.26 -20.98 -14.11
CA ALA A 225 -9.65 -19.95 -15.07
C ALA A 225 -8.41 -19.27 -15.68
N ILE A 226 -8.56 -18.76 -16.91
CA ILE A 226 -7.53 -17.97 -17.59
C ILE A 226 -8.02 -16.53 -17.67
N ILE A 227 -7.29 -15.63 -17.04
CA ILE A 227 -7.56 -14.19 -17.07
C ILE A 227 -6.48 -13.48 -17.90
N SER A 228 -6.91 -12.57 -18.78
CA SER A 228 -5.96 -11.74 -19.52
C SER A 228 -5.26 -10.73 -18.62
N GLY A 229 -4.02 -10.36 -18.96
CA GLY A 229 -3.30 -9.32 -18.23
C GLY A 229 -4.01 -7.96 -18.24
N GLU A 230 -4.74 -7.66 -19.32
CA GLU A 230 -5.56 -6.45 -19.42
C GLU A 230 -6.73 -6.47 -18.41
N CYS A 231 -7.47 -7.58 -18.34
CA CYS A 231 -8.54 -7.73 -17.36
C CYS A 231 -8.01 -7.67 -15.92
N LEU A 232 -6.87 -8.30 -15.64
CA LEU A 232 -6.24 -8.25 -14.31
C LEU A 232 -5.81 -6.82 -13.95
N ALA A 233 -5.24 -6.07 -14.89
CA ALA A 233 -4.89 -4.67 -14.69
C ALA A 233 -6.14 -3.82 -14.39
N LYS A 234 -7.24 -4.08 -15.12
CA LYS A 234 -8.52 -3.38 -14.90
C LYS A 234 -9.12 -3.68 -13.53
N LEU A 235 -9.10 -4.94 -13.11
CA LEU A 235 -9.51 -5.32 -11.76
C LEU A 235 -8.70 -4.55 -10.69
N TYR A 236 -7.38 -4.44 -10.89
CA TYR A 236 -6.54 -3.69 -9.97
C TYR A 236 -6.82 -2.19 -9.99
N GLU A 237 -7.14 -1.61 -11.15
CA GLU A 237 -7.58 -0.21 -11.25
C GLU A 237 -8.89 0.04 -10.47
N CYS A 238 -9.85 -0.89 -10.55
CA CYS A 238 -11.16 -0.76 -9.91
C CYS A 238 -11.11 -1.00 -8.40
N TYR A 239 -10.37 -2.02 -7.97
CA TYR A 239 -10.43 -2.54 -6.59
C TYR A 239 -9.15 -2.34 -5.80
N GLY A 240 -8.02 -2.06 -6.45
CA GLY A 240 -6.72 -1.77 -5.82
C GLY A 240 -6.26 -2.87 -4.89
N SER A 241 -5.77 -2.47 -3.73
CA SER A 241 -5.27 -3.36 -2.67
C SER A 241 -6.33 -4.29 -2.08
N ARG A 242 -7.62 -3.93 -2.17
CA ARG A 242 -8.73 -4.79 -1.70
C ARG A 242 -8.72 -6.20 -2.30
N LEU A 243 -8.27 -6.35 -3.54
CA LEU A 243 -8.08 -7.68 -4.15
C LEU A 243 -7.08 -8.55 -3.38
N LEU A 244 -6.26 -7.95 -2.53
CA LEU A 244 -5.11 -8.55 -1.86
C LEU A 244 -5.25 -8.59 -0.32
N GLU A 245 -6.38 -8.15 0.24
CA GLU A 245 -6.60 -8.00 1.69
C GLU A 245 -6.29 -9.26 2.52
N GLN A 246 -6.47 -10.44 1.95
CA GLN A 246 -6.12 -11.71 2.61
C GLN A 246 -4.75 -12.25 2.19
N ASN A 247 -4.03 -11.56 1.33
CA ASN A 247 -2.74 -12.01 0.85
C ASN A 247 -1.62 -11.41 1.71
N VAL A 248 -1.09 -12.19 2.63
CA VAL A 248 0.05 -11.85 3.50
C VAL A 248 1.32 -11.41 2.72
N ARG A 249 1.30 -11.48 1.39
CA ARG A 249 2.41 -11.10 0.49
C ARG A 249 1.97 -10.11 -0.59
N SER A 250 1.15 -9.16 -0.23
CA SER A 250 0.51 -8.22 -1.16
C SER A 250 1.47 -7.31 -1.95
N PHE A 251 2.73 -7.22 -1.57
CA PHE A 251 3.70 -6.31 -2.19
C PHE A 251 4.83 -7.02 -2.94
N LEU A 252 4.50 -7.72 -4.03
CA LEU A 252 5.52 -7.98 -5.06
C LEU A 252 5.61 -6.77 -5.97
N GLN A 253 6.54 -5.88 -5.64
CA GLN A 253 6.71 -4.65 -6.41
C GLN A 253 7.17 -4.88 -7.83
N PHE A 254 6.69 -4.01 -8.71
CA PHE A 254 6.91 -4.05 -10.16
C PHE A 254 8.39 -3.98 -10.58
N THR A 255 9.30 -3.68 -9.67
CA THR A 255 10.71 -3.41 -9.90
C THR A 255 11.68 -4.46 -9.36
N GLY A 256 11.22 -5.43 -8.57
CA GLY A 256 12.05 -6.51 -8.04
C GLY A 256 12.70 -7.40 -9.10
N LYS A 257 13.80 -8.09 -8.75
CA LYS A 257 14.51 -9.00 -9.68
C LYS A 257 13.59 -10.03 -10.34
N ILE A 258 12.64 -10.57 -9.54
CA ILE A 258 11.64 -11.52 -10.04
C ILE A 258 10.71 -10.83 -11.04
N ASN A 259 10.22 -9.64 -10.73
CA ASN A 259 9.33 -8.89 -11.59
C ASN A 259 10.05 -8.34 -12.84
N LYS A 260 11.33 -8.05 -12.78
CA LYS A 260 12.14 -7.76 -13.98
C LYS A 260 12.18 -8.96 -14.92
N GLY A 261 12.44 -10.17 -14.39
CA GLY A 261 12.42 -11.41 -15.19
C GLY A 261 11.05 -11.67 -15.82
N ILE A 262 9.96 -11.51 -15.05
CA ILE A 262 8.58 -11.60 -15.56
C ILE A 262 8.34 -10.57 -16.67
N ARG A 263 8.75 -9.33 -16.48
CA ARG A 263 8.59 -8.26 -17.49
C ARG A 263 9.39 -8.54 -18.76
N GLU A 264 10.59 -9.06 -18.63
CA GLU A 264 11.39 -9.47 -19.78
C GLU A 264 10.72 -10.61 -20.56
N THR A 265 10.21 -11.63 -19.87
CA THR A 265 9.44 -12.73 -20.48
C THR A 265 8.19 -12.20 -21.22
N ILE A 266 7.40 -11.30 -20.58
CA ILE A 266 6.22 -10.71 -21.23
C ILE A 266 6.61 -9.93 -22.50
N LYS A 267 7.76 -9.26 -22.51
CA LYS A 267 8.21 -8.49 -23.67
C LYS A 267 8.79 -9.35 -24.78
N SER A 268 9.60 -10.35 -24.44
CA SER A 268 10.33 -11.16 -25.41
C SER A 268 9.55 -12.37 -25.90
N GLU A 269 8.82 -13.03 -24.99
CA GLU A 269 8.12 -14.28 -25.25
C GLU A 269 6.75 -14.32 -24.56
N PRO A 270 5.81 -13.42 -24.92
CA PRO A 270 4.53 -13.26 -24.21
C PRO A 270 3.70 -14.56 -24.16
N HIS A 271 3.82 -15.42 -25.16
CA HIS A 271 3.12 -16.72 -25.22
C HIS A 271 3.61 -17.73 -24.17
N MET A 272 4.84 -17.56 -23.67
CA MET A 272 5.41 -18.42 -22.64
C MET A 272 5.04 -17.96 -21.21
N PHE A 273 4.47 -16.77 -21.06
CA PHE A 273 4.17 -16.22 -19.74
C PHE A 273 3.23 -17.13 -18.95
N LEU A 274 2.21 -17.68 -19.57
CA LEU A 274 1.28 -18.59 -18.91
C LEU A 274 1.97 -19.87 -18.39
N ALA A 275 2.95 -20.38 -19.12
CA ALA A 275 3.71 -21.57 -18.74
C ALA A 275 4.69 -21.32 -17.58
N TYR A 276 5.22 -20.10 -17.48
CA TYR A 276 6.20 -19.74 -16.46
C TYR A 276 5.57 -19.10 -15.20
N ASN A 277 4.32 -18.70 -15.27
CA ASN A 277 3.63 -18.07 -14.14
C ASN A 277 2.97 -19.13 -13.24
N ASN A 278 3.13 -18.96 -11.92
CA ASN A 278 2.57 -19.88 -10.93
C ASN A 278 1.05 -19.75 -10.71
N GLY A 279 0.40 -18.80 -11.40
CA GLY A 279 -1.01 -18.51 -11.22
C GLY A 279 -1.31 -17.76 -9.92
N ILE A 280 -2.60 -17.49 -9.71
CA ILE A 280 -3.15 -16.81 -8.54
C ILE A 280 -4.21 -17.74 -7.95
N ALA A 281 -4.18 -17.97 -6.65
CA ALA A 281 -5.24 -18.65 -5.92
C ALA A 281 -6.19 -17.62 -5.33
N ALA A 282 -7.48 -17.82 -5.51
CA ALA A 282 -8.51 -16.96 -4.96
C ALA A 282 -9.66 -17.82 -4.39
N THR A 283 -10.39 -17.27 -3.44
CA THR A 283 -11.66 -17.80 -2.94
C THR A 283 -12.79 -16.86 -3.31
N ALA A 284 -13.99 -17.38 -3.37
CA ALA A 284 -15.20 -16.61 -3.60
C ALA A 284 -16.39 -17.31 -2.92
N ASP A 285 -17.42 -16.55 -2.56
CA ASP A 285 -18.63 -17.11 -1.99
C ASP A 285 -19.49 -17.78 -3.06
N HIS A 286 -19.49 -17.23 -4.26
CA HIS A 286 -20.25 -17.77 -5.39
C HIS A 286 -19.58 -17.42 -6.72
N ILE A 287 -19.67 -18.35 -7.68
CA ILE A 287 -19.23 -18.17 -9.07
C ILE A 287 -20.39 -18.49 -10.00
N GLU A 288 -20.81 -17.52 -10.80
CA GLU A 288 -21.79 -17.70 -11.85
C GLU A 288 -21.10 -17.98 -13.18
N LEU A 289 -21.53 -19.08 -13.83
CA LEU A 289 -21.02 -19.48 -15.13
C LEU A 289 -22.04 -19.14 -16.24
N ASP A 290 -21.56 -19.07 -17.47
CA ASP A 290 -22.41 -19.01 -18.65
C ASP A 290 -23.21 -20.32 -18.83
N GLU A 291 -24.20 -20.32 -19.76
CA GLU A 291 -25.06 -21.48 -20.02
C GLU A 291 -24.24 -22.71 -20.46
N THR A 292 -23.11 -22.52 -21.09
CA THR A 292 -22.21 -23.59 -21.53
C THR A 292 -21.25 -24.08 -20.44
N ARG A 293 -21.20 -23.39 -19.32
CA ARG A 293 -20.27 -23.60 -18.19
C ARG A 293 -18.79 -23.54 -18.56
N HIS A 294 -18.46 -22.75 -19.56
CA HIS A 294 -17.08 -22.56 -20.03
C HIS A 294 -16.50 -21.19 -19.71
N PHE A 295 -17.35 -20.22 -19.31
CA PHE A 295 -16.93 -18.89 -18.97
C PHE A 295 -17.51 -18.44 -17.63
N ILE A 296 -16.70 -17.76 -16.83
CA ILE A 296 -17.14 -17.09 -15.62
C ILE A 296 -17.77 -15.76 -16.01
N ARG A 297 -19.03 -15.52 -15.56
CA ARG A 297 -19.75 -14.27 -15.74
C ARG A 297 -19.66 -13.37 -14.54
N HIS A 298 -19.86 -13.94 -13.35
CA HIS A 298 -19.90 -13.19 -12.11
C HIS A 298 -19.17 -13.94 -11.00
N ILE A 299 -18.50 -13.20 -10.11
CA ILE A 299 -17.89 -13.74 -8.89
C ILE A 299 -18.30 -12.84 -7.72
N SER A 300 -18.91 -13.43 -6.67
CA SER A 300 -19.28 -12.77 -5.44
C SER A 300 -18.19 -12.94 -4.40
N ASN A 301 -17.82 -11.85 -3.74
CA ASN A 301 -16.84 -11.78 -2.65
C ASN A 301 -15.51 -12.43 -3.02
N LEU A 302 -14.90 -11.98 -4.13
CA LEU A 302 -13.59 -12.46 -4.54
C LEU A 302 -12.50 -12.00 -3.56
N GLN A 303 -11.67 -12.96 -3.15
CA GLN A 303 -10.50 -12.69 -2.31
C GLN A 303 -9.28 -13.46 -2.83
N ILE A 304 -8.18 -12.77 -3.08
CA ILE A 304 -6.92 -13.38 -3.50
C ILE A 304 -6.17 -13.86 -2.26
N VAL A 305 -6.00 -15.18 -2.12
CA VAL A 305 -5.44 -15.83 -0.92
C VAL A 305 -3.92 -16.04 -1.01
N GLY A 306 -3.32 -15.84 -2.18
CA GLY A 306 -1.89 -15.98 -2.37
C GLY A 306 -1.50 -16.60 -3.72
N ARG A 307 -0.19 -16.71 -3.98
CA ARG A 307 0.31 -17.53 -5.08
C ARG A 307 0.13 -18.99 -4.72
N SER A 308 -0.51 -19.76 -5.56
CA SER A 308 -0.44 -21.21 -5.43
C SER A 308 1.04 -21.61 -5.55
N ARG A 309 1.66 -22.03 -4.47
CA ARG A 309 2.89 -22.81 -4.58
C ARG A 309 2.47 -24.07 -5.29
N GLY A 310 2.90 -24.22 -6.53
CA GLY A 310 2.48 -25.22 -7.45
C GLY A 310 2.16 -26.53 -6.75
N CYS A 311 0.99 -27.07 -7.02
CA CYS A 311 0.73 -28.48 -6.80
C CYS A 311 1.91 -29.21 -7.47
N LYS A 312 2.78 -29.81 -6.68
CA LYS A 312 3.68 -30.83 -7.20
C LYS A 312 2.76 -31.93 -7.69
N TYR A 313 2.56 -31.96 -8.98
CA TYR A 313 2.03 -33.16 -9.59
C TYR A 313 3.04 -34.26 -9.29
N VAL A 314 2.69 -35.15 -8.38
CA VAL A 314 3.34 -36.44 -8.25
C VAL A 314 2.82 -37.22 -9.44
N SER A 315 3.70 -37.44 -10.42
CA SER A 315 3.49 -38.36 -11.52
C SER A 315 3.44 -39.80 -11.01
#